data_31aa1fdeec3a2c47803215677141cf56
#
_entry.id   31aa1fdeec3a2c47803215677141cf56
#
_cell.length_a   1.000
_cell.length_b   1.000
_cell.length_c   1.000
_cell.angle_alpha   90.00
_cell.angle_beta   90.00
_cell.angle_gamma   90.00
#
_symmetry.space_group_name_H-M   'P 1'
#
loop_
_entity.id
_entity.type
_entity.pdbx_description
1 polymer ?
#
loop_
_entity_poly.entity_id
_entity_poly.type
_entity_poly.pdbx_seq_one_letter_code
_entity_poly.pdbx_strand_id
1 'polypeptide(L)'
;MRARPAEYELAAPGTLSAVLSLLAQEPGEWLPIAGGTDVMVQYSAGRLPSRKLVSIWNLPELRRIETIGGKICIGAGCTYADLCDHDIVRREFSLLASAARWTGGVANQNRGTIGGNIVNASPAGDSLPALMVYDADLILVSAKGRRSVSYSDFHTGYRKTRLAPDELVESICLDRRFSGYYAHARKVGARHAQAISKVCFAALGRLADGVVDDVRLAMGSVAPVPLRLSETERLVKGHRIEPELMRLASRTAAAEIRPIDDIRSTARYRAAVAGNLVAEFLERLSVRGRTI
;
A
#
# COMPACT_ATOMS: atom_id res chain seq x y z
N MET A 1 19.13 24.08 6.03
CA MET A 1 18.43 25.35 5.91
C MET A 1 16.97 25.07 6.31
N ARG A 2 16.37 25.77 7.25
CA ARG A 2 14.96 25.57 7.61
C ARG A 2 14.09 26.31 6.59
N ALA A 3 13.02 25.68 6.10
CA ALA A 3 12.06 26.32 5.22
C ALA A 3 11.43 27.54 5.91
N ARG A 4 11.19 28.60 5.14
CA ARG A 4 10.53 29.81 5.63
C ARG A 4 9.07 29.82 5.16
N PRO A 5 8.06 29.87 6.05
CA PRO A 5 6.64 29.84 5.66
C PRO A 5 6.29 30.88 4.59
N ALA A 6 6.84 32.10 4.70
CA ALA A 6 6.60 33.20 3.76
C ALA A 6 7.05 32.92 2.30
N GLU A 7 7.80 31.84 2.06
CA GLU A 7 8.22 31.44 0.73
C GLU A 7 7.26 30.45 0.07
N TYR A 8 6.20 30.07 0.74
CA TYR A 8 5.22 29.08 0.26
C TYR A 8 3.83 29.69 0.17
N GLU A 9 3.14 29.31 -0.88
CA GLU A 9 1.71 29.59 -1.07
C GLU A 9 0.91 28.37 -0.63
N LEU A 10 -0.19 28.56 0.10
CA LEU A 10 -1.11 27.50 0.50
C LEU A 10 -2.53 27.87 0.08
N ALA A 11 -3.07 27.12 -0.89
CA ALA A 11 -4.48 27.15 -1.23
C ALA A 11 -5.24 26.08 -0.46
N ALA A 12 -6.47 26.38 -0.03
CA ALA A 12 -7.35 25.45 0.67
C ALA A 12 -8.78 25.51 0.10
N PRO A 13 -9.01 25.06 -1.14
CA PRO A 13 -10.33 25.06 -1.75
C PRO A 13 -11.29 24.14 -0.97
N GLY A 14 -12.56 24.55 -0.88
CA GLY A 14 -13.57 23.81 -0.10
C GLY A 14 -14.21 22.62 -0.82
N THR A 15 -13.92 22.40 -2.10
CA THR A 15 -14.49 21.30 -2.90
C THR A 15 -13.45 20.62 -3.77
N LEU A 16 -13.65 19.34 -4.07
CA LEU A 16 -12.79 18.58 -4.98
C LEU A 16 -12.73 19.24 -6.37
N SER A 17 -13.87 19.71 -6.89
CA SER A 17 -13.93 20.39 -8.18
C SER A 17 -13.03 21.63 -8.23
N ALA A 18 -13.01 22.46 -7.18
CA ALA A 18 -12.15 23.64 -7.12
C ALA A 18 -10.65 23.26 -7.08
N VAL A 19 -10.29 22.18 -6.37
CA VAL A 19 -8.91 21.66 -6.40
C VAL A 19 -8.53 21.19 -7.79
N LEU A 20 -9.38 20.40 -8.45
CA LEU A 20 -9.10 19.89 -9.79
C LEU A 20 -8.99 21.01 -10.83
N SER A 21 -9.80 22.05 -10.70
CA SER A 21 -9.69 23.25 -11.55
C SER A 21 -8.34 23.94 -11.36
N LEU A 22 -7.87 24.09 -10.12
CA LEU A 22 -6.57 24.67 -9.81
C LEU A 22 -5.42 23.84 -10.41
N LEU A 23 -5.46 22.52 -10.23
CA LEU A 23 -4.46 21.61 -10.80
C LEU A 23 -4.44 21.62 -12.32
N ALA A 24 -5.60 21.79 -12.96
CA ALA A 24 -5.73 21.84 -14.42
C ALA A 24 -5.23 23.19 -15.02
N GLN A 25 -5.32 24.29 -14.26
CA GLN A 25 -4.81 25.60 -14.67
C GLN A 25 -3.28 25.67 -14.65
N GLU A 26 -2.64 25.04 -13.67
CA GLU A 26 -1.20 25.04 -13.48
C GLU A 26 -0.69 23.60 -13.22
N PRO A 27 -0.67 22.72 -14.25
CA PRO A 27 -0.31 21.31 -14.06
C PRO A 27 1.12 21.13 -13.54
N GLY A 28 1.25 20.44 -12.40
CA GLY A 28 2.55 20.15 -11.77
C GLY A 28 3.10 21.25 -10.87
N GLU A 29 2.51 22.46 -10.86
CA GLU A 29 2.96 23.54 -9.99
C GLU A 29 2.47 23.37 -8.55
N TRP A 30 1.28 22.84 -8.35
CA TRP A 30 0.67 22.63 -7.05
C TRP A 30 0.97 21.25 -6.48
N LEU A 31 1.55 21.20 -5.29
CA LEU A 31 1.75 19.96 -4.53
C LEU A 31 0.55 19.72 -3.60
N PRO A 32 -0.25 18.65 -3.82
CA PRO A 32 -1.34 18.30 -2.92
C PRO A 32 -0.82 17.90 -1.53
N ILE A 33 -1.43 18.45 -0.48
CA ILE A 33 -1.17 18.10 0.91
C ILE A 33 -2.43 17.58 1.59
N ALA A 34 -2.42 16.31 1.97
CA ALA A 34 -3.44 15.68 2.81
C ALA A 34 -3.04 15.78 4.30
N GLY A 35 -2.76 14.67 4.96
CA GLY A 35 -2.36 14.64 6.37
C GLY A 35 -0.99 15.26 6.70
N GLY A 36 -0.15 15.48 5.70
CA GLY A 36 1.14 16.18 5.84
C GLY A 36 2.27 15.36 6.43
N THR A 37 2.07 14.09 6.77
CA THR A 37 3.05 13.25 7.51
C THR A 37 4.38 13.03 6.79
N ASP A 38 4.41 13.11 5.45
CA ASP A 38 5.63 13.08 4.63
C ASP A 38 6.00 14.49 4.15
N VAL A 39 5.02 15.25 3.65
CA VAL A 39 5.22 16.60 3.10
C VAL A 39 5.85 17.53 4.13
N MET A 40 5.41 17.52 5.40
CA MET A 40 5.99 18.37 6.45
C MET A 40 7.42 18.00 6.85
N VAL A 41 7.81 16.73 6.68
CA VAL A 41 9.21 16.30 6.85
C VAL A 41 10.08 16.90 5.74
N GLN A 42 9.63 16.84 4.49
CA GLN A 42 10.31 17.44 3.35
C GLN A 42 10.36 18.98 3.46
N TYR A 43 9.26 19.59 3.90
CA TYR A 43 9.20 21.03 4.20
C TYR A 43 10.26 21.43 5.21
N SER A 44 10.31 20.77 6.36
CA SER A 44 11.31 21.08 7.42
C SER A 44 12.76 20.91 6.95
N ALA A 45 12.98 20.01 6.00
CA ALA A 45 14.27 19.76 5.38
C ALA A 45 14.59 20.73 4.22
N GLY A 46 13.65 21.59 3.81
CA GLY A 46 13.79 22.48 2.65
C GLY A 46 13.86 21.74 1.31
N ARG A 47 13.18 20.59 1.20
CA ARG A 47 13.26 19.67 0.05
C ARG A 47 11.92 19.49 -0.69
N LEU A 48 10.92 20.35 -0.44
CA LEU A 48 9.67 20.27 -1.20
C LEU A 48 9.93 20.56 -2.69
N PRO A 49 9.31 19.79 -3.60
CA PRO A 49 9.48 20.00 -5.04
C PRO A 49 8.78 21.26 -5.56
N SER A 50 7.77 21.76 -4.84
CA SER A 50 7.04 22.98 -5.18
C SER A 50 6.92 23.91 -3.98
N ARG A 51 6.74 25.19 -4.27
CA ARG A 51 6.40 26.22 -3.29
C ARG A 51 4.91 26.52 -3.20
N LYS A 52 4.12 25.97 -4.12
CA LYS A 52 2.66 26.04 -4.13
C LYS A 52 2.09 24.76 -3.54
N LEU A 53 1.34 24.86 -2.46
CA LEU A 53 0.69 23.74 -1.78
C LEU A 53 -0.82 23.89 -1.91
N VAL A 54 -1.53 22.81 -2.21
CA VAL A 54 -2.99 22.78 -2.19
C VAL A 54 -3.47 21.75 -1.17
N SER A 55 -4.22 22.23 -0.18
CA SER A 55 -4.79 21.37 0.85
C SER A 55 -5.97 20.56 0.29
N ILE A 56 -5.88 19.24 0.44
CA ILE A 56 -6.97 18.29 0.13
C ILE A 56 -7.49 17.62 1.41
N TRP A 57 -7.07 18.09 2.58
CA TRP A 57 -7.37 17.47 3.87
C TRP A 57 -8.85 17.47 4.22
N ASN A 58 -9.54 18.57 3.99
CA ASN A 58 -10.93 18.78 4.40
C ASN A 58 -11.95 18.48 3.28
N LEU A 59 -11.59 17.68 2.29
CA LEU A 59 -12.50 17.32 1.19
C LEU A 59 -13.31 16.07 1.57
N PRO A 60 -14.62 16.21 1.85
CA PRO A 60 -15.47 15.08 2.25
C PRO A 60 -15.52 13.98 1.18
N GLU A 61 -15.44 14.35 -0.10
CA GLU A 61 -15.45 13.43 -1.25
C GLU A 61 -14.30 12.43 -1.21
N LEU A 62 -13.17 12.80 -0.62
CA LEU A 62 -12.00 11.94 -0.49
C LEU A 62 -11.99 11.11 0.81
N ARG A 63 -12.98 11.26 1.69
CA ARG A 63 -12.98 10.61 3.02
C ARG A 63 -14.07 9.57 3.23
N ARG A 64 -14.76 9.19 2.19
CA ARG A 64 -15.84 8.20 2.27
C ARG A 64 -15.28 6.78 2.16
N ILE A 65 -15.91 5.85 2.87
CA ILE A 65 -15.72 4.42 2.70
C ILE A 65 -17.09 3.84 2.38
N GLU A 66 -17.30 3.41 1.16
CA GLU A 66 -18.61 3.05 0.62
C GLU A 66 -18.56 1.70 -0.09
N THR A 67 -19.69 0.97 -0.08
CA THR A 67 -19.84 -0.23 -0.91
C THR A 67 -20.50 0.14 -2.22
N ILE A 68 -19.79 -0.04 -3.33
CA ILE A 68 -20.27 0.29 -4.68
C ILE A 68 -20.06 -0.94 -5.58
N GLY A 69 -21.14 -1.44 -6.22
CA GLY A 69 -21.05 -2.53 -7.17
C GLY A 69 -20.40 -3.81 -6.62
N GLY A 70 -20.57 -4.11 -5.33
CA GLY A 70 -19.97 -5.28 -4.68
C GLY A 70 -18.50 -5.09 -4.26
N LYS A 71 -17.92 -3.94 -4.52
CA LYS A 71 -16.58 -3.55 -4.04
C LYS A 71 -16.70 -2.62 -2.84
N ILE A 72 -15.68 -2.60 -1.97
CA ILE A 72 -15.47 -1.52 -1.01
C ILE A 72 -14.58 -0.46 -1.67
N CYS A 73 -15.07 0.79 -1.75
CA CYS A 73 -14.30 1.92 -2.27
C CYS A 73 -13.92 2.84 -1.11
N ILE A 74 -12.63 3.03 -0.90
CA ILE A 74 -12.02 3.79 0.18
C ILE A 74 -11.50 5.10 -0.39
N GLY A 75 -12.01 6.23 0.05
CA GLY A 75 -11.53 7.55 -0.36
C GLY A 75 -10.06 7.74 -0.02
N ALA A 76 -9.30 8.34 -0.93
CA ALA A 76 -7.85 8.52 -0.78
C ALA A 76 -7.45 9.38 0.44
N GLY A 77 -8.35 10.23 0.93
CA GLY A 77 -8.20 11.04 2.15
C GLY A 77 -8.48 10.30 3.45
N CYS A 78 -8.97 9.04 3.42
CA CYS A 78 -9.15 8.24 4.62
C CYS A 78 -7.80 8.00 5.30
N THR A 79 -7.78 8.21 6.61
CA THR A 79 -6.59 8.01 7.45
C THR A 79 -6.42 6.53 7.80
N TYR A 80 -5.25 6.17 8.29
CA TYR A 80 -5.02 4.82 8.82
C TYR A 80 -5.90 4.53 10.04
N ALA A 81 -6.22 5.54 10.85
CA ALA A 81 -7.18 5.41 11.95
C ALA A 81 -8.58 5.07 11.41
N ASP A 82 -9.06 5.79 10.38
CA ASP A 82 -10.35 5.48 9.73
C ASP A 82 -10.40 4.03 9.23
N LEU A 83 -9.30 3.51 8.64
CA LEU A 83 -9.21 2.12 8.19
C LEU A 83 -9.23 1.10 9.34
N CYS A 84 -8.58 1.43 10.47
CA CYS A 84 -8.59 0.57 11.65
C CYS A 84 -9.95 0.48 12.31
N ASP A 85 -10.75 1.54 12.22
CA ASP A 85 -12.04 1.63 12.91
C ASP A 85 -13.21 1.15 12.06
N HIS A 86 -13.05 1.09 10.72
CA HIS A 86 -14.12 0.70 9.81
C HIS A 86 -14.40 -0.81 9.82
N ASP A 87 -15.62 -1.21 10.14
CA ASP A 87 -16.01 -2.61 10.36
C ASP A 87 -15.75 -3.53 9.17
N ILE A 88 -16.10 -3.11 7.95
CA ILE A 88 -15.90 -3.94 6.75
C ILE A 88 -14.38 -4.11 6.49
N VAL A 89 -13.59 -3.05 6.65
CA VAL A 89 -12.14 -3.11 6.46
C VAL A 89 -11.51 -4.09 7.46
N ARG A 90 -11.92 -4.04 8.72
CA ARG A 90 -11.43 -4.97 9.75
C ARG A 90 -11.77 -6.42 9.47
N ARG A 91 -12.99 -6.69 9.01
CA ARG A 91 -13.51 -8.07 8.84
C ARG A 91 -13.09 -8.69 7.52
N GLU A 92 -13.15 -7.95 6.43
CA GLU A 92 -12.95 -8.49 5.08
C GLU A 92 -11.58 -8.16 4.49
N PHE A 93 -10.94 -7.09 4.95
CA PHE A 93 -9.63 -6.61 4.45
C PHE A 93 -8.60 -6.54 5.59
N SER A 94 -8.49 -7.61 6.36
CA SER A 94 -7.67 -7.69 7.58
C SER A 94 -6.19 -7.39 7.35
N LEU A 95 -5.64 -7.66 6.15
CA LEU A 95 -4.27 -7.28 5.78
C LEU A 95 -4.10 -5.76 5.75
N LEU A 96 -5.08 -5.04 5.20
CA LEU A 96 -5.06 -3.58 5.15
C LEU A 96 -5.21 -2.98 6.54
N ALA A 97 -6.13 -3.51 7.36
CA ALA A 97 -6.29 -3.11 8.77
C ALA A 97 -5.02 -3.36 9.59
N SER A 98 -4.33 -4.48 9.37
CA SER A 98 -3.05 -4.79 10.02
C SER A 98 -1.95 -3.82 9.59
N ALA A 99 -1.82 -3.55 8.29
CA ALA A 99 -0.85 -2.60 7.76
C ALA A 99 -1.09 -1.18 8.29
N ALA A 100 -2.36 -0.77 8.42
CA ALA A 100 -2.73 0.52 9.01
C ALA A 100 -2.20 0.69 10.44
N ARG A 101 -2.33 -0.35 11.30
CA ARG A 101 -1.82 -0.34 12.69
C ARG A 101 -0.30 -0.25 12.78
N TRP A 102 0.43 -0.70 11.77
CA TRP A 102 1.90 -0.69 11.75
C TRP A 102 2.48 0.56 11.12
N THR A 103 1.66 1.36 10.46
CA THR A 103 2.12 2.57 9.78
C THR A 103 2.38 3.69 10.78
N GLY A 104 3.65 3.98 11.00
CA GLY A 104 4.07 5.03 11.94
C GLY A 104 3.68 4.76 13.39
N GLY A 105 3.37 5.84 14.12
CA GLY A 105 2.73 5.81 15.44
C GLY A 105 1.32 6.37 15.37
N VAL A 106 0.61 6.40 16.49
CA VAL A 106 -0.80 6.85 16.59
C VAL A 106 -1.01 8.23 15.96
N ALA A 107 -0.12 9.20 16.22
CA ALA A 107 -0.21 10.53 15.62
C ALA A 107 -0.14 10.47 14.08
N ASN A 108 0.72 9.61 13.53
CA ASN A 108 0.80 9.41 12.07
C ASN A 108 -0.44 8.68 11.54
N GLN A 109 -0.99 7.74 12.28
CA GLN A 109 -2.21 7.01 11.88
C GLN A 109 -3.42 7.92 11.80
N ASN A 110 -3.53 8.93 12.68
CA ASN A 110 -4.59 9.92 12.67
C ASN A 110 -4.46 10.99 11.56
N ARG A 111 -3.30 11.08 10.92
CA ARG A 111 -3.02 12.08 9.88
C ARG A 111 -2.65 11.49 8.53
N GLY A 112 -1.85 10.43 8.52
CA GLY A 112 -1.43 9.75 7.29
C GLY A 112 -2.62 9.13 6.57
N THR A 113 -2.76 9.41 5.27
CA THR A 113 -3.85 8.93 4.45
C THR A 113 -3.39 7.80 3.53
N ILE A 114 -4.33 6.91 3.17
CA ILE A 114 -4.03 5.81 2.25
C ILE A 114 -3.60 6.32 0.88
N GLY A 115 -4.27 7.34 0.34
CA GLY A 115 -3.90 7.95 -0.93
C GLY A 115 -2.52 8.63 -0.87
N GLY A 116 -2.23 9.35 0.23
CA GLY A 116 -0.91 9.95 0.45
C GLY A 116 0.21 8.92 0.47
N ASN A 117 0.00 7.75 1.08
CA ASN A 117 0.98 6.65 1.09
C ASN A 117 1.19 6.06 -0.31
N ILE A 118 0.12 5.87 -1.07
CA ILE A 118 0.18 5.36 -2.45
C ILE A 118 0.97 6.33 -3.34
N VAL A 119 0.63 7.62 -3.32
CA VAL A 119 1.25 8.65 -4.17
C VAL A 119 2.70 8.96 -3.75
N ASN A 120 3.02 8.88 -2.46
CA ASN A 120 4.41 8.99 -1.99
C ASN A 120 5.32 7.91 -2.59
N ALA A 121 4.74 6.80 -3.03
CA ALA A 121 5.41 5.72 -3.76
C ALA A 121 6.72 5.23 -3.11
N SER A 122 6.74 5.22 -1.78
CA SER A 122 7.86 4.65 -1.04
C SER A 122 7.83 3.12 -1.14
N PRO A 123 8.91 2.45 -1.57
CA PRO A 123 8.95 0.99 -1.57
C PRO A 123 8.69 0.35 -0.20
N ALA A 124 8.88 1.11 0.88
CA ALA A 124 8.68 0.67 2.25
C ALA A 124 7.30 1.04 2.84
N GLY A 125 6.33 1.41 1.99
CA GLY A 125 4.96 1.64 2.42
C GLY A 125 4.28 0.35 2.88
N ASP A 126 3.86 0.29 4.15
CA ASP A 126 3.38 -0.94 4.78
C ASP A 126 2.03 -1.44 4.23
N SER A 127 1.17 -0.53 3.76
CA SER A 127 -0.13 -0.88 3.17
C SER A 127 -0.05 -1.34 1.72
N LEU A 128 1.05 -1.06 1.03
CA LEU A 128 1.17 -1.29 -0.41
C LEU A 128 1.11 -2.78 -0.80
N PRO A 129 1.77 -3.71 -0.09
CA PRO A 129 1.61 -5.14 -0.35
C PRO A 129 0.17 -5.65 -0.14
N ALA A 130 -0.56 -5.12 0.85
CA ALA A 130 -1.96 -5.50 1.06
C ALA A 130 -2.84 -5.09 -0.13
N LEU A 131 -2.66 -3.89 -0.68
CA LEU A 131 -3.38 -3.45 -1.89
C LEU A 131 -3.05 -4.32 -3.09
N MET A 132 -1.80 -4.78 -3.20
CA MET A 132 -1.34 -5.65 -4.27
C MET A 132 -2.03 -7.01 -4.25
N VAL A 133 -2.15 -7.65 -3.09
CA VAL A 133 -2.79 -8.98 -3.00
C VAL A 133 -4.31 -8.93 -3.10
N TYR A 134 -4.92 -7.78 -2.79
CA TYR A 134 -6.36 -7.57 -2.98
C TYR A 134 -6.71 -7.14 -4.41
N ASP A 135 -5.76 -7.04 -5.35
CA ASP A 135 -5.96 -6.53 -6.71
C ASP A 135 -6.72 -5.19 -6.69
N ALA A 136 -6.26 -4.24 -5.93
CA ALA A 136 -6.90 -2.94 -5.81
C ALA A 136 -6.99 -2.21 -7.16
N ASP A 137 -8.10 -1.53 -7.39
CA ASP A 137 -8.24 -0.54 -8.48
C ASP A 137 -8.14 0.85 -7.90
N LEU A 138 -7.36 1.72 -8.52
CA LEU A 138 -7.29 3.14 -8.19
C LEU A 138 -8.19 3.93 -9.13
N ILE A 139 -9.05 4.75 -8.56
CA ILE A 139 -9.82 5.74 -9.32
C ILE A 139 -9.04 7.05 -9.27
N LEU A 140 -8.57 7.48 -10.43
CA LEU A 140 -7.88 8.74 -10.61
C LEU A 140 -8.87 9.76 -11.17
N VAL A 141 -8.76 11.01 -10.72
CA VAL A 141 -9.69 12.09 -11.10
C VAL A 141 -8.93 13.34 -11.49
N SER A 142 -9.39 14.01 -12.54
CA SER A 142 -8.96 15.33 -12.99
C SER A 142 -10.17 16.19 -13.38
N ALA A 143 -9.96 17.43 -13.78
CA ALA A 143 -11.01 18.27 -14.33
C ALA A 143 -11.63 17.69 -15.62
N LYS A 144 -10.91 16.77 -16.30
CA LYS A 144 -11.37 16.10 -17.54
C LYS A 144 -12.23 14.87 -17.28
N GLY A 145 -12.29 14.37 -16.04
CA GLY A 145 -13.07 13.18 -15.67
C GLY A 145 -12.28 12.18 -14.81
N ARG A 146 -12.79 10.96 -14.79
CA ARG A 146 -12.24 9.84 -14.00
C ARG A 146 -11.68 8.76 -14.89
N ARG A 147 -10.63 8.07 -14.43
CA ARG A 147 -10.13 6.83 -15.04
C ARG A 147 -9.74 5.83 -13.97
N SER A 148 -9.85 4.54 -14.27
CA SER A 148 -9.38 3.47 -13.41
C SER A 148 -8.00 2.98 -13.84
N VAL A 149 -7.16 2.67 -12.85
CA VAL A 149 -5.85 2.06 -13.06
C VAL A 149 -5.69 0.91 -12.07
N SER A 150 -5.28 -0.27 -12.55
CA SER A 150 -4.92 -1.36 -11.63
C SER A 150 -3.76 -0.93 -10.75
N TYR A 151 -3.85 -1.24 -9.46
CA TYR A 151 -2.79 -0.90 -8.51
C TYR A 151 -1.44 -1.53 -8.90
N SER A 152 -1.45 -2.72 -9.48
CA SER A 152 -0.24 -3.40 -9.97
C SER A 152 0.54 -2.59 -11.01
N ASP A 153 -0.16 -1.74 -11.76
CA ASP A 153 0.42 -0.94 -12.84
C ASP A 153 0.74 0.51 -12.44
N PHE A 154 0.33 0.90 -11.23
CA PHE A 154 0.38 2.31 -10.81
C PHE A 154 1.81 2.79 -10.51
N HIS A 155 2.62 1.99 -9.81
CA HIS A 155 4.00 2.32 -9.50
C HIS A 155 4.92 1.88 -10.63
N THR A 156 5.62 2.81 -11.27
CA THR A 156 6.47 2.54 -12.46
C THR A 156 7.95 2.50 -12.15
N GLY A 157 8.35 2.83 -10.92
CA GLY A 157 9.73 2.85 -10.46
C GLY A 157 9.85 3.51 -9.09
N TYR A 158 11.09 3.66 -8.61
CA TYR A 158 11.34 4.27 -7.33
C TYR A 158 10.76 5.69 -7.27
N ARG A 159 9.76 5.90 -6.40
CA ARG A 159 8.99 7.15 -6.25
C ARG A 159 8.40 7.68 -7.56
N LYS A 160 8.02 6.79 -8.48
CA LYS A 160 7.37 7.14 -9.74
C LYS A 160 6.03 6.44 -9.84
N THR A 161 5.03 7.16 -10.32
CA THR A 161 3.65 6.68 -10.49
C THR A 161 3.12 7.04 -11.87
N ARG A 162 1.96 6.47 -12.22
CA ARG A 162 1.21 6.84 -13.44
C ARG A 162 0.24 8.01 -13.22
N LEU A 163 0.34 8.71 -12.10
CA LEU A 163 -0.46 9.90 -11.84
C LEU A 163 -0.02 11.04 -12.76
N ALA A 164 -0.95 11.65 -13.48
CA ALA A 164 -0.66 12.84 -14.27
C ALA A 164 -0.54 14.08 -13.35
N PRO A 165 0.12 15.16 -13.81
CA PRO A 165 0.34 16.36 -12.98
C PRO A 165 -0.94 17.07 -12.54
N ASP A 166 -2.05 16.89 -13.27
CA ASP A 166 -3.38 17.45 -13.01
C ASP A 166 -4.36 16.44 -12.38
N GLU A 167 -3.87 15.26 -11.94
CA GLU A 167 -4.69 14.21 -11.35
C GLU A 167 -4.49 14.07 -9.85
N LEU A 168 -5.54 13.56 -9.19
CA LEU A 168 -5.52 13.03 -7.83
C LEU A 168 -5.97 11.57 -7.81
N VAL A 169 -5.50 10.80 -6.83
CA VAL A 169 -6.17 9.54 -6.47
C VAL A 169 -7.44 9.93 -5.70
N GLU A 170 -8.61 9.58 -6.24
CA GLU A 170 -9.91 9.83 -5.60
C GLU A 170 -10.25 8.74 -4.60
N SER A 171 -10.13 7.48 -5.03
CA SER A 171 -10.45 6.32 -4.19
C SER A 171 -9.68 5.07 -4.59
N ILE A 172 -9.69 4.09 -3.69
CA ILE A 172 -9.13 2.75 -3.83
C ILE A 172 -10.28 1.76 -3.70
N CYS A 173 -10.57 1.00 -4.76
CA CYS A 173 -11.66 0.02 -4.77
C CYS A 173 -11.11 -1.40 -4.64
N LEU A 174 -11.63 -2.16 -3.69
CA LEU A 174 -11.23 -3.53 -3.36
C LEU A 174 -12.42 -4.47 -3.59
N ASP A 175 -12.18 -5.56 -4.29
CA ASP A 175 -13.18 -6.61 -4.52
C ASP A 175 -13.35 -7.44 -3.25
N ARG A 176 -14.61 -7.77 -2.90
CA ARG A 176 -14.95 -8.55 -1.71
C ARG A 176 -14.81 -10.07 -1.91
N ARG A 177 -14.39 -10.52 -3.10
CA ARG A 177 -14.21 -11.94 -3.44
C ARG A 177 -13.20 -12.68 -2.57
N PHE A 178 -12.34 -11.94 -1.86
CA PHE A 178 -11.34 -12.52 -0.96
C PHE A 178 -11.86 -12.80 0.46
N SER A 179 -13.14 -12.56 0.71
CA SER A 179 -13.80 -12.99 1.95
C SER A 179 -13.64 -14.52 2.12
N GLY A 180 -13.21 -14.94 3.30
CA GLY A 180 -12.95 -16.36 3.59
C GLY A 180 -11.54 -16.87 3.25
N TYR A 181 -10.72 -16.09 2.57
CA TYR A 181 -9.29 -16.44 2.41
C TYR A 181 -8.56 -16.38 3.75
N TYR A 182 -7.58 -17.28 3.92
CA TYR A 182 -6.61 -17.11 4.99
C TYR A 182 -5.71 -15.92 4.69
N ALA A 183 -5.69 -14.96 5.58
CA ALA A 183 -4.91 -13.75 5.45
C ALA A 183 -3.74 -13.77 6.44
N HIS A 184 -2.53 -13.44 5.97
CA HIS A 184 -1.34 -13.35 6.78
C HIS A 184 -0.51 -12.14 6.40
N ALA A 185 -0.14 -11.34 7.39
CA ALA A 185 0.70 -10.17 7.17
C ALA A 185 1.82 -10.10 8.21
N ARG A 186 3.00 -9.62 7.78
CA ARG A 186 4.18 -9.45 8.65
C ARG A 186 4.94 -8.19 8.29
N LYS A 187 5.35 -7.47 9.31
CA LYS A 187 6.30 -6.36 9.20
C LYS A 187 7.58 -6.72 9.95
N VAL A 188 8.69 -6.76 9.25
CA VAL A 188 10.01 -6.96 9.86
C VAL A 188 10.73 -5.61 9.90
N GLY A 189 10.96 -5.11 11.09
CA GLY A 189 11.58 -3.82 11.36
C GLY A 189 12.61 -3.89 12.48
N ALA A 190 13.22 -2.77 12.82
CA ALA A 190 14.18 -2.69 13.93
C ALA A 190 13.51 -2.62 15.31
N ARG A 191 12.21 -2.27 15.36
CA ARG A 191 11.39 -2.13 16.57
C ARG A 191 9.90 -2.27 16.24
N HIS A 192 9.05 -2.39 17.25
CA HIS A 192 7.63 -2.65 17.09
C HIS A 192 6.84 -1.51 16.43
N ALA A 193 7.17 -0.26 16.75
CA ALA A 193 6.48 0.93 16.24
C ALA A 193 7.45 1.95 15.64
N GLN A 194 6.96 2.82 14.78
CA GLN A 194 7.72 3.91 14.15
C GLN A 194 9.03 3.43 13.50
N ALA A 195 9.03 2.24 12.92
CA ALA A 195 10.15 1.69 12.18
C ALA A 195 9.81 1.63 10.68
N ILE A 196 10.78 1.96 9.84
CA ILE A 196 10.71 1.67 8.41
C ILE A 196 10.95 0.18 8.23
N SER A 197 10.11 -0.48 7.42
CA SER A 197 10.21 -1.92 7.18
C SER A 197 11.50 -2.31 6.49
N LYS A 198 12.15 -3.35 7.00
CA LYS A 198 13.21 -4.08 6.29
C LYS A 198 12.61 -4.98 5.22
N VAL A 199 11.51 -5.66 5.56
CA VAL A 199 10.61 -6.41 4.67
C VAL A 199 9.20 -6.24 5.22
N CYS A 200 8.23 -5.99 4.34
CA CYS A 200 6.81 -6.01 4.62
C CYS A 200 6.16 -7.07 3.73
N PHE A 201 5.31 -7.91 4.29
CA PHE A 201 4.70 -9.05 3.61
C PHE A 201 3.19 -9.05 3.81
N ALA A 202 2.46 -9.32 2.75
CA ALA A 202 1.02 -9.58 2.76
C ALA A 202 0.73 -10.82 1.91
N ALA A 203 -0.12 -11.71 2.41
CA ALA A 203 -0.48 -12.94 1.74
C ALA A 203 -1.94 -13.30 1.96
N LEU A 204 -2.56 -13.83 0.91
CA LEU A 204 -3.87 -14.49 0.92
C LEU A 204 -3.72 -15.91 0.39
N GLY A 205 -4.46 -16.85 0.96
CA GLY A 205 -4.48 -18.22 0.47
C GLY A 205 -5.81 -18.92 0.74
N ARG A 206 -6.17 -19.82 -0.16
CA ARG A 206 -7.33 -20.68 -0.04
C ARG A 206 -6.93 -22.11 -0.43
N LEU A 207 -7.41 -23.06 0.36
CA LEU A 207 -7.28 -24.49 0.06
C LEU A 207 -8.62 -25.06 -0.39
N ALA A 208 -8.59 -25.96 -1.35
CA ALA A 208 -9.69 -26.85 -1.72
C ALA A 208 -9.16 -28.29 -1.68
N ASP A 209 -9.78 -29.16 -0.90
CA ASP A 209 -9.38 -30.56 -0.72
C ASP A 209 -7.90 -30.76 -0.33
N GLY A 210 -7.36 -29.81 0.47
CA GLY A 210 -5.97 -29.81 0.91
C GLY A 210 -4.96 -29.37 -0.14
N VAL A 211 -5.42 -28.92 -1.31
CA VAL A 211 -4.61 -28.35 -2.41
C VAL A 211 -4.76 -26.83 -2.41
N VAL A 212 -3.70 -26.12 -2.75
CA VAL A 212 -3.74 -24.66 -2.89
C VAL A 212 -4.56 -24.29 -4.13
N ASP A 213 -5.78 -23.82 -3.90
CA ASP A 213 -6.71 -23.38 -4.95
C ASP A 213 -6.34 -21.97 -5.47
N ASP A 214 -6.09 -21.06 -4.55
CA ASP A 214 -5.58 -19.71 -4.89
C ASP A 214 -4.59 -19.22 -3.83
N VAL A 215 -3.58 -18.50 -4.29
CA VAL A 215 -2.55 -17.90 -3.43
C VAL A 215 -2.11 -16.57 -4.01
N ARG A 216 -1.90 -15.60 -3.12
CA ARG A 216 -1.50 -14.24 -3.47
C ARG A 216 -0.45 -13.77 -2.47
N LEU A 217 0.71 -13.39 -2.99
CA LEU A 217 1.88 -13.05 -2.19
C LEU A 217 2.46 -11.71 -2.66
N ALA A 218 2.60 -10.74 -1.77
CA ALA A 218 3.24 -9.48 -2.11
C ALA A 218 4.16 -8.97 -1.01
N MET A 219 5.20 -8.26 -1.41
CA MET A 219 6.21 -7.71 -0.52
C MET A 219 6.51 -6.24 -0.79
N GLY A 220 6.85 -5.52 0.28
CA GLY A 220 7.44 -4.19 0.24
C GLY A 220 8.87 -4.21 0.77
N SER A 221 9.63 -3.18 0.45
CA SER A 221 11.05 -3.01 0.81
C SER A 221 12.02 -4.02 0.17
N VAL A 222 11.60 -4.72 -0.87
CA VAL A 222 12.39 -5.78 -1.54
C VAL A 222 12.64 -5.51 -3.03
N ALA A 223 12.10 -4.42 -3.55
CA ALA A 223 12.24 -3.96 -4.93
C ALA A 223 12.03 -2.44 -4.98
N PRO A 224 12.27 -1.74 -6.11
CA PRO A 224 11.98 -0.31 -6.26
C PRO A 224 10.48 0.05 -6.11
N VAL A 225 9.59 -0.92 -6.30
CA VAL A 225 8.13 -0.81 -6.16
C VAL A 225 7.60 -1.97 -5.31
N PRO A 226 6.36 -1.91 -4.80
CA PRO A 226 5.70 -3.08 -4.22
C PRO A 226 5.70 -4.24 -5.21
N LEU A 227 6.08 -5.43 -4.78
CA LEU A 227 6.30 -6.58 -5.67
C LEU A 227 5.31 -7.69 -5.37
N ARG A 228 4.60 -8.17 -6.42
CA ARG A 228 3.85 -9.42 -6.42
C ARG A 228 4.79 -10.57 -6.71
N LEU A 229 4.76 -11.64 -5.92
CA LEU A 229 5.63 -12.81 -6.09
C LEU A 229 4.98 -13.82 -7.04
N SER A 230 4.82 -13.45 -8.30
CA SER A 230 4.04 -14.19 -9.29
C SER A 230 4.64 -15.56 -9.65
N GLU A 231 5.97 -15.70 -9.65
CA GLU A 231 6.64 -16.97 -9.88
C GLU A 231 6.38 -17.94 -8.71
N THR A 232 6.50 -17.41 -7.48
CA THR A 232 6.24 -18.19 -6.26
C THR A 232 4.77 -18.62 -6.19
N GLU A 233 3.83 -17.73 -6.53
CA GLU A 233 2.39 -18.06 -6.59
C GLU A 233 2.10 -19.17 -7.59
N ARG A 234 2.68 -19.09 -8.78
CA ARG A 234 2.52 -20.11 -9.84
C ARG A 234 3.07 -21.45 -9.42
N LEU A 235 4.21 -21.46 -8.72
CA LEU A 235 4.81 -22.66 -8.17
C LEU A 235 3.93 -23.37 -7.13
N VAL A 236 3.25 -22.60 -6.28
CA VAL A 236 2.49 -23.12 -5.14
C VAL A 236 1.08 -23.55 -5.53
N LYS A 237 0.46 -22.85 -6.47
CA LYS A 237 -0.92 -23.10 -6.90
C LYS A 237 -1.07 -24.49 -7.52
N GLY A 238 -2.14 -25.20 -7.13
CA GLY A 238 -2.45 -26.55 -7.62
C GLY A 238 -1.71 -27.68 -6.89
N HIS A 239 -0.93 -27.38 -5.84
CA HIS A 239 -0.15 -28.37 -5.11
C HIS A 239 -0.60 -28.48 -3.64
N ARG A 240 -0.36 -29.66 -3.04
CA ARG A 240 -0.43 -29.84 -1.58
C ARG A 240 0.77 -29.20 -0.92
N ILE A 241 0.55 -28.57 0.23
CA ILE A 241 1.65 -27.91 0.96
C ILE A 241 2.43 -28.98 1.74
N GLU A 242 3.55 -29.37 1.18
CA GLU A 242 4.51 -30.31 1.77
C GLU A 242 5.85 -29.64 2.07
N PRO A 243 6.70 -30.21 2.94
CA PRO A 243 7.98 -29.59 3.31
C PRO A 243 8.87 -29.23 2.11
N GLU A 244 8.86 -30.06 1.06
CA GLU A 244 9.65 -29.79 -0.15
C GLU A 244 9.13 -28.58 -0.92
N LEU A 245 7.80 -28.47 -1.10
CA LEU A 245 7.19 -27.32 -1.74
C LEU A 245 7.48 -26.03 -0.95
N MET A 246 7.40 -26.07 0.38
CA MET A 246 7.71 -24.91 1.23
C MET A 246 9.17 -24.45 1.05
N ARG A 247 10.12 -25.41 1.00
CA ARG A 247 11.54 -25.09 0.76
C ARG A 247 11.77 -24.50 -0.64
N LEU A 248 11.11 -25.03 -1.64
CA LEU A 248 11.22 -24.55 -3.01
C LEU A 248 10.59 -23.15 -3.14
N ALA A 249 9.39 -22.93 -2.59
CA ALA A 249 8.73 -21.64 -2.58
C ALA A 249 9.56 -20.57 -1.86
N SER A 250 10.19 -20.91 -0.73
CA SER A 250 11.10 -20.03 0.00
C SER A 250 12.29 -19.58 -0.87
N ARG A 251 12.91 -20.50 -1.60
CA ARG A 251 14.04 -20.21 -2.51
C ARG A 251 13.59 -19.37 -3.71
N THR A 252 12.45 -19.71 -4.29
CA THR A 252 11.87 -18.97 -5.43
C THR A 252 11.56 -17.53 -5.02
N ALA A 253 10.90 -17.31 -3.88
CA ALA A 253 10.61 -15.96 -3.37
C ALA A 253 11.88 -15.15 -3.13
N ALA A 254 12.92 -15.75 -2.57
CA ALA A 254 14.21 -15.08 -2.36
C ALA A 254 14.91 -14.71 -3.69
N ALA A 255 14.69 -15.49 -4.76
CA ALA A 255 15.25 -15.22 -6.10
C ALA A 255 14.42 -14.19 -6.90
N GLU A 256 13.13 -14.07 -6.62
CA GLU A 256 12.19 -13.16 -7.32
C GLU A 256 12.40 -11.69 -6.96
N ILE A 257 12.90 -11.40 -5.77
CA ILE A 257 13.10 -10.05 -5.26
C ILE A 257 14.41 -9.41 -5.74
N ARG A 258 14.49 -8.07 -5.65
CA ARG A 258 15.68 -7.27 -6.03
C ARG A 258 15.95 -6.20 -4.96
N PRO A 259 16.27 -6.61 -3.73
CA PRO A 259 16.51 -5.68 -2.63
C PRO A 259 17.86 -4.98 -2.77
N ILE A 260 17.95 -3.79 -2.17
CA ILE A 260 19.20 -3.04 -2.05
C ILE A 260 19.82 -3.20 -0.65
N ASP A 261 21.11 -2.95 -0.54
CA ASP A 261 21.77 -2.66 0.73
C ASP A 261 21.51 -1.19 1.11
N ASP A 262 21.08 -0.96 2.33
CA ASP A 262 20.94 0.38 2.90
C ASP A 262 21.26 0.38 4.42
N ILE A 263 21.18 1.56 5.05
CA ILE A 263 21.43 1.71 6.50
C ILE A 263 20.52 0.86 7.39
N ARG A 264 19.43 0.31 6.84
CA ARG A 264 18.44 -0.47 7.57
C ARG A 264 18.73 -1.96 7.54
N SER A 265 19.26 -2.46 6.40
CA SER A 265 19.49 -3.89 6.20
C SER A 265 20.25 -4.18 4.90
N THR A 266 20.84 -5.37 4.84
CA THR A 266 21.48 -5.88 3.61
C THR A 266 20.49 -6.59 2.70
N ALA A 267 20.78 -6.62 1.40
CA ALA A 267 20.03 -7.39 0.39
C ALA A 267 19.96 -8.88 0.77
N ARG A 268 21.07 -9.45 1.24
CA ARG A 268 21.14 -10.84 1.72
C ARG A 268 20.16 -11.12 2.86
N TYR A 269 20.08 -10.23 3.86
CA TYR A 269 19.15 -10.39 4.97
C TYR A 269 17.70 -10.30 4.49
N ARG A 270 17.38 -9.32 3.61
CA ARG A 270 16.02 -9.15 3.06
C ARG A 270 15.60 -10.38 2.26
N ALA A 271 16.51 -10.98 1.47
CA ALA A 271 16.23 -12.20 0.72
C ALA A 271 15.94 -13.39 1.64
N ALA A 272 16.77 -13.60 2.67
CA ALA A 272 16.53 -14.67 3.65
C ALA A 272 15.19 -14.50 4.38
N VAL A 273 14.87 -13.26 4.80
CA VAL A 273 13.60 -12.96 5.46
C VAL A 273 12.41 -13.19 4.52
N ALA A 274 12.51 -12.76 3.26
CA ALA A 274 11.44 -12.95 2.27
C ALA A 274 11.10 -14.44 2.09
N GLY A 275 12.11 -15.29 1.91
CA GLY A 275 11.91 -16.73 1.81
C GLY A 275 11.28 -17.34 3.07
N ASN A 276 11.74 -16.93 4.26
CA ASN A 276 11.20 -17.42 5.52
C ASN A 276 9.74 -17.00 5.74
N LEU A 277 9.35 -15.79 5.35
CA LEU A 277 7.96 -15.32 5.48
C LEU A 277 7.01 -16.09 4.55
N VAL A 278 7.45 -16.47 3.36
CA VAL A 278 6.67 -17.33 2.46
C VAL A 278 6.52 -18.73 3.06
N ALA A 279 7.59 -19.32 3.58
CA ALA A 279 7.53 -20.63 4.24
C ALA A 279 6.60 -20.59 5.48
N GLU A 280 6.71 -19.57 6.33
CA GLU A 280 5.82 -19.36 7.48
C GLU A 280 4.34 -19.28 7.06
N PHE A 281 4.05 -18.52 6.00
CA PHE A 281 2.69 -18.41 5.50
C PHE A 281 2.14 -19.77 5.02
N LEU A 282 2.91 -20.51 4.23
CA LEU A 282 2.49 -21.82 3.71
C LEU A 282 2.28 -22.84 4.84
N GLU A 283 3.16 -22.87 5.83
CA GLU A 283 3.00 -23.69 7.03
C GLU A 283 1.68 -23.40 7.74
N ARG A 284 1.40 -22.12 8.00
CA ARG A 284 0.17 -21.69 8.67
C ARG A 284 -1.09 -21.99 7.84
N LEU A 285 -1.01 -21.84 6.51
CA LEU A 285 -2.10 -22.16 5.61
C LEU A 285 -2.39 -23.67 5.63
N SER A 286 -1.35 -24.54 5.65
CA SER A 286 -1.51 -26.00 5.68
C SER A 286 -2.16 -26.50 6.97
N VAL A 287 -1.85 -25.89 8.12
CA VAL A 287 -2.44 -26.26 9.42
C VAL A 287 -3.95 -25.95 9.43
N ARG A 288 -4.38 -24.84 8.89
CA ARG A 288 -5.82 -24.51 8.80
C ARG A 288 -6.61 -25.48 7.92
N GLY A 289 -6.02 -25.97 6.85
CA GLY A 289 -6.68 -26.97 5.98
C GLY A 289 -6.84 -28.35 6.62
N ARG A 290 -6.21 -28.61 7.77
CA ARG A 290 -6.37 -29.86 8.54
C ARG A 290 -7.41 -29.78 9.63
N THR A 291 -7.93 -28.59 9.91
CA THR A 291 -8.85 -28.32 11.05
C THR A 291 -10.31 -28.16 10.56
N ILE A 292 -10.59 -28.34 9.28
CA ILE A 292 -11.91 -28.40 8.65
C ILE A 292 -12.13 -29.82 8.10
#